data_8fec77f376e4dc846d60b4e6eb14cef8
#
_entry.id   8fec77f376e4dc846d60b4e6eb14cef8
#
_cell.length_a   1.000
_cell.length_b   1.000
_cell.length_c   1.000
_cell.angle_alpha   90.00
_cell.angle_beta   90.00
_cell.angle_gamma   90.00
#
_symmetry.space_group_name_H-M   'P 1'
#
loop_
_entity.id
_entity.type
_entity.pdbx_description
1 polymer ?
#
loop_
_entity_poly.entity_id
_entity_poly.type
_entity_poly.pdbx_seq_one_letter_code
_entity_poly.pdbx_strand_id
1 'polypeptide(L)'
;MLVAAGWVVQSRDEANLHAARGVAVREFKLLPGHGFADYLLFVDAKAVGVIEAKKEGETLAGVEIQTEQYSVGLPPKFPAPIRPLPFLFQSTGIETWFTNRLDPEPRARQVFHFLRPDSFADQLATDAVLGDSAPGILRRRLRAMPTLTDRRAHV
;
A
#
# COMPACT_ATOMS: atom_id res chain seq x y z
N MET A 1 -1.15 -15.83 3.19
CA MET A 1 -2.00 -14.76 2.61
C MET A 1 -1.26 -13.92 1.58
N LEU A 2 -0.11 -13.33 1.87
CA LEU A 2 0.67 -12.55 0.88
C LEU A 2 1.13 -13.40 -0.30
N VAL A 3 1.68 -14.58 -0.06
CA VAL A 3 2.11 -15.50 -1.13
C VAL A 3 0.96 -15.87 -2.06
N ALA A 4 -0.24 -16.13 -1.51
CA ALA A 4 -1.43 -16.41 -2.30
C ALA A 4 -1.86 -15.22 -3.18
N ALA A 5 -1.53 -13.99 -2.80
CA ALA A 5 -1.76 -12.78 -3.58
C ALA A 5 -0.63 -12.48 -4.59
N GLY A 6 0.36 -13.34 -4.72
CA GLY A 6 1.44 -13.22 -5.70
C GLY A 6 2.67 -12.45 -5.20
N TRP A 7 2.81 -12.23 -3.89
CA TRP A 7 3.98 -11.61 -3.30
C TRP A 7 5.05 -12.63 -2.97
N VAL A 8 6.30 -12.31 -3.27
CA VAL A 8 7.46 -13.04 -2.74
C VAL A 8 7.83 -12.43 -1.40
N VAL A 9 7.71 -13.24 -0.34
CA VAL A 9 8.01 -12.81 1.02
C VAL A 9 9.46 -13.13 1.34
N GLN A 10 10.22 -12.15 1.78
CA GLN A 10 11.63 -12.27 2.10
C GLN A 10 11.96 -11.67 3.46
N SER A 11 13.02 -12.20 4.09
CA SER A 11 13.60 -11.59 5.29
C SER A 11 14.48 -10.41 4.92
N ARG A 12 14.56 -9.45 5.80
CA ARG A 12 15.36 -8.22 5.64
C ARG A 12 16.79 -8.49 5.18
N ASP A 13 17.45 -9.49 5.78
CA ASP A 13 18.87 -9.75 5.56
C ASP A 13 19.19 -10.41 4.21
N GLU A 14 18.17 -10.99 3.58
CA GLU A 14 18.25 -11.70 2.29
C GLU A 14 17.43 -11.03 1.19
N ALA A 15 17.02 -9.80 1.39
CA ALA A 15 16.06 -9.14 0.50
C ALA A 15 16.66 -8.86 -0.88
N ASN A 16 16.07 -9.49 -1.90
CA ASN A 16 16.33 -9.21 -3.30
C ASN A 16 15.07 -8.59 -3.91
N LEU A 17 15.06 -7.28 -4.08
CA LEU A 17 13.90 -6.54 -4.60
C LEU A 17 13.58 -6.84 -6.07
N HIS A 18 14.50 -7.49 -6.78
CA HIS A 18 14.34 -7.90 -8.17
C HIS A 18 13.94 -9.37 -8.33
N ALA A 19 13.68 -10.08 -7.23
CA ALA A 19 13.32 -11.50 -7.27
C ALA A 19 11.97 -11.74 -7.95
N ALA A 20 11.06 -10.78 -7.89
CA ALA A 20 9.75 -10.81 -8.53
C ALA A 20 9.22 -9.39 -8.69
N ARG A 21 8.11 -9.23 -9.42
CA ARG A 21 7.43 -7.95 -9.53
C ARG A 21 7.00 -7.39 -8.18
N GLY A 22 6.45 -8.25 -7.31
CA GLY A 22 6.03 -7.90 -5.95
C GLY A 22 6.87 -8.62 -4.91
N VAL A 23 7.57 -7.87 -4.09
CA VAL A 23 8.38 -8.36 -2.97
C VAL A 23 7.89 -7.73 -1.68
N ALA A 24 7.62 -8.56 -0.67
CA ALA A 24 7.27 -8.15 0.68
C ALA A 24 8.44 -8.47 1.63
N VAL A 25 9.07 -7.47 2.17
CA VAL A 25 10.22 -7.62 3.07
C VAL A 25 9.77 -7.51 4.52
N ARG A 26 9.99 -8.57 5.30
CA ARG A 26 9.62 -8.65 6.72
C ARG A 26 10.58 -7.84 7.59
N GLU A 27 10.04 -7.30 8.69
CA GLU A 27 10.81 -6.61 9.73
C GLU A 27 11.73 -5.53 9.14
N PHE A 28 11.18 -4.73 8.25
CA PHE A 28 11.95 -3.72 7.54
C PHE A 28 12.31 -2.56 8.46
N LYS A 29 13.61 -2.30 8.63
CA LYS A 29 14.10 -1.20 9.45
C LYS A 29 13.86 0.15 8.77
N LEU A 30 13.13 1.02 9.44
CA LEU A 30 12.87 2.38 9.03
C LEU A 30 13.95 3.35 9.56
N LEU A 31 13.79 4.64 9.27
CA LEU A 31 14.64 5.70 9.83
C LEU A 31 14.59 5.70 11.37
N PRO A 32 15.64 6.21 12.03
CA PRO A 32 15.64 6.38 13.48
C PRO A 32 14.37 7.10 13.97
N GLY A 33 13.74 6.55 15.01
CA GLY A 33 12.48 7.05 15.55
C GLY A 33 11.21 6.47 14.93
N HIS A 34 11.31 5.75 13.79
CA HIS A 34 10.18 5.13 13.11
C HIS A 34 10.07 3.60 13.32
N GLY A 35 11.08 2.99 13.96
CA GLY A 35 11.06 1.56 14.29
C GLY A 35 11.18 0.63 13.08
N PHE A 36 10.34 -0.41 13.06
CA PHE A 36 10.29 -1.42 12.02
C PHE A 36 8.87 -1.54 11.48
N ALA A 37 8.74 -1.66 10.17
CA ALA A 37 7.49 -2.10 9.55
C ALA A 37 7.47 -3.63 9.55
N ASP A 38 6.33 -4.24 9.90
CA ASP A 38 6.19 -5.71 9.86
C ASP A 38 6.45 -6.23 8.44
N TYR A 39 5.91 -5.55 7.44
CA TYR A 39 6.28 -5.75 6.04
C TYR A 39 6.35 -4.42 5.29
N LEU A 40 7.39 -4.27 4.48
CA LEU A 40 7.47 -3.22 3.47
C LEU A 40 7.23 -3.86 2.09
N LEU A 41 6.33 -3.25 1.31
CA LEU A 41 5.93 -3.75 -0.01
C LEU A 41 6.66 -3.02 -1.12
N PHE A 42 7.26 -3.81 -2.02
CA PHE A 42 7.94 -3.30 -3.21
C PHE A 42 7.26 -3.84 -4.47
N VAL A 43 7.04 -2.97 -5.43
CA VAL A 43 6.59 -3.33 -6.79
C VAL A 43 7.60 -2.78 -7.78
N ASP A 44 8.10 -3.64 -8.68
CA ASP A 44 9.16 -3.31 -9.62
C ASP A 44 10.38 -2.67 -8.92
N ALA A 45 10.79 -3.26 -7.79
CA ALA A 45 11.88 -2.81 -6.92
C ALA A 45 11.71 -1.42 -6.27
N LYS A 46 10.50 -0.84 -6.31
CA LYS A 46 10.16 0.45 -5.70
C LYS A 46 9.22 0.25 -4.52
N ALA A 47 9.48 0.94 -3.41
CA ALA A 47 8.62 0.88 -2.24
C ALA A 47 7.26 1.53 -2.54
N VAL A 48 6.17 0.84 -2.20
CA VAL A 48 4.80 1.30 -2.51
C VAL A 48 3.89 1.32 -1.29
N GLY A 49 4.17 0.52 -0.27
CA GLY A 49 3.28 0.43 0.89
C GLY A 49 3.87 -0.31 2.08
N VAL A 50 3.13 -0.31 3.16
CA VAL A 50 3.47 -1.01 4.41
C VAL A 50 2.31 -1.86 4.90
N ILE A 51 2.65 -2.90 5.64
CA ILE A 51 1.71 -3.73 6.39
C ILE A 51 2.11 -3.72 7.85
N GLU A 52 1.16 -3.40 8.70
CA GLU A 52 1.23 -3.60 10.14
C GLU A 52 0.44 -4.85 10.51
N ALA A 53 1.09 -5.80 11.12
CA ALA A 53 0.48 -7.05 11.59
C ALA A 53 0.23 -6.97 13.09
N LYS A 54 -0.99 -7.26 13.51
CA LYS A 54 -1.39 -7.33 14.91
C LYS A 54 -1.84 -8.74 15.26
N LYS A 55 -1.82 -9.05 16.56
CA LYS A 55 -2.33 -10.33 17.03
C LYS A 55 -3.84 -10.40 16.86
N GLU A 56 -4.31 -11.61 16.64
CA GLU A 56 -5.74 -11.89 16.63
C GLU A 56 -6.41 -11.42 17.93
N GLY A 57 -7.55 -10.75 17.79
CA GLY A 57 -8.28 -10.18 18.93
C GLY A 57 -7.80 -8.78 19.37
N GLU A 58 -6.72 -8.25 18.81
CA GLU A 58 -6.35 -6.86 19.05
C GLU A 58 -7.23 -5.90 18.24
N THR A 59 -7.56 -4.77 18.83
CA THR A 59 -8.33 -3.72 18.15
C THR A 59 -7.44 -2.99 17.14
N LEU A 60 -7.90 -2.87 15.91
CA LEU A 60 -7.22 -2.10 14.87
C LEU A 60 -7.41 -0.57 15.03
N ALA A 61 -8.17 -0.13 16.02
CA ALA A 61 -8.31 1.29 16.33
C ALA A 61 -6.96 1.90 16.76
N GLY A 62 -6.56 2.99 16.10
CA GLY A 62 -5.28 3.68 16.35
C GLY A 62 -4.08 3.12 15.57
N VAL A 63 -4.20 1.95 14.94
CA VAL A 63 -3.14 1.37 14.09
C VAL A 63 -2.92 2.20 12.82
N GLU A 64 -3.94 2.94 12.39
CA GLU A 64 -3.87 3.81 11.22
C GLU A 64 -2.77 4.88 11.35
N ILE A 65 -2.65 5.49 12.53
CA ILE A 65 -1.60 6.48 12.83
C ILE A 65 -0.21 5.84 12.77
N GLN A 66 -0.05 4.63 13.31
CA GLN A 66 1.20 3.91 13.33
C GLN A 66 1.65 3.53 11.90
N THR A 67 0.74 3.01 11.09
CA THR A 67 1.00 2.67 9.69
C THR A 67 1.39 3.92 8.88
N GLU A 68 0.78 5.05 9.18
CA GLU A 68 1.12 6.33 8.56
C GLU A 68 2.54 6.78 8.93
N GLN A 69 2.93 6.67 10.20
CA GLN A 69 4.30 6.97 10.64
C GLN A 69 5.33 6.09 9.95
N TYR A 70 5.01 4.81 9.74
CA TYR A 70 5.91 3.90 9.02
C TYR A 70 6.08 4.31 7.55
N SER A 71 5.01 4.77 6.91
CA SER A 71 5.10 5.23 5.53
C SER A 71 6.01 6.43 5.33
N VAL A 72 6.10 7.30 6.35
CA VAL A 72 7.01 8.47 6.36
C VAL A 72 8.46 8.05 6.66
N GLY A 73 8.65 6.99 7.42
CA GLY A 73 9.97 6.51 7.90
C GLY A 73 10.82 5.77 6.85
N LEU A 74 10.40 5.72 5.59
CA LEU A 74 11.18 5.04 4.54
C LEU A 74 12.53 5.74 4.31
N PRO A 75 13.68 5.02 4.44
CA PRO A 75 14.99 5.61 4.16
C PRO A 75 15.08 6.13 2.72
N PRO A 76 15.72 7.30 2.49
CA PRO A 76 15.81 7.94 1.17
C PRO A 76 16.49 7.09 0.09
N LYS A 77 17.36 6.17 0.49
CA LYS A 77 18.06 5.27 -0.43
C LYS A 77 17.16 4.29 -1.18
N PHE A 78 15.96 4.04 -0.67
CA PHE A 78 15.00 3.18 -1.35
C PHE A 78 14.13 4.00 -2.29
N PRO A 79 14.08 3.65 -3.58
CA PRO A 79 13.21 4.35 -4.52
C PRO A 79 11.74 4.14 -4.15
N ALA A 80 10.95 5.19 -4.24
CA ALA A 80 9.50 5.17 -4.04
C ALA A 80 8.87 6.14 -5.03
N PRO A 81 7.85 5.71 -5.80
CA PRO A 81 7.16 6.59 -6.75
C PRO A 81 6.47 7.75 -6.07
N ILE A 82 5.95 7.50 -4.87
CA ILE A 82 5.20 8.47 -4.07
C ILE A 82 5.66 8.38 -2.62
N ARG A 83 5.91 9.53 -2.01
CA ARG A 83 6.23 9.69 -0.59
C ARG A 83 5.27 10.71 0.05
N PRO A 84 4.68 10.43 1.23
CA PRO A 84 4.68 9.15 1.96
C PRO A 84 4.08 8.00 1.15
N LEU A 85 4.39 6.75 1.57
CA LEU A 85 3.93 5.57 0.84
C LEU A 85 2.40 5.52 0.78
N PRO A 86 1.81 5.28 -0.40
CA PRO A 86 0.37 5.44 -0.60
C PRO A 86 -0.47 4.27 -0.10
N PHE A 87 0.08 3.05 -0.01
CA PHE A 87 -0.69 1.85 0.27
C PHE A 87 -0.42 1.33 1.68
N LEU A 88 -1.44 1.38 2.53
CA LEU A 88 -1.32 1.02 3.94
C LEU A 88 -2.25 -0.16 4.25
N PHE A 89 -1.69 -1.20 4.85
CA PHE A 89 -2.45 -2.35 5.34
C PHE A 89 -2.29 -2.52 6.84
N GLN A 90 -3.37 -2.97 7.46
CA GLN A 90 -3.43 -3.40 8.84
C GLN A 90 -4.09 -4.77 8.88
N SER A 91 -3.47 -5.74 9.52
CA SER A 91 -3.99 -7.11 9.53
C SER A 91 -3.83 -7.76 10.89
N THR A 92 -4.87 -8.46 11.34
CA THR A 92 -4.82 -9.35 12.52
C THR A 92 -4.66 -10.82 12.11
N GLY A 93 -4.56 -11.11 10.82
CA GLY A 93 -4.59 -12.47 10.30
C GLY A 93 -6.01 -12.99 10.00
N ILE A 94 -7.04 -12.46 10.66
CA ILE A 94 -8.46 -12.72 10.36
C ILE A 94 -9.04 -11.57 9.54
N GLU A 95 -8.78 -10.35 9.97
CA GLU A 95 -9.25 -9.13 9.32
C GLU A 95 -8.07 -8.39 8.70
N THR A 96 -8.28 -7.90 7.49
CA THR A 96 -7.33 -7.04 6.80
C THR A 96 -8.03 -5.77 6.36
N TRP A 97 -7.44 -4.64 6.71
CA TRP A 97 -7.92 -3.32 6.33
C TRP A 97 -6.90 -2.67 5.40
N PHE A 98 -7.39 -1.97 4.40
CA PHE A 98 -6.58 -1.31 3.39
C PHE A 98 -6.96 0.16 3.26
N THR A 99 -5.97 1.03 3.26
CA THR A 99 -6.11 2.46 2.98
C THR A 99 -5.30 2.81 1.74
N ASN A 100 -5.96 3.36 0.73
CA ASN A 100 -5.32 3.94 -0.43
C ASN A 100 -5.24 5.47 -0.25
N ARG A 101 -4.07 6.00 -0.01
CA ARG A 101 -3.87 7.45 0.16
C ARG A 101 -3.96 8.25 -1.14
N LEU A 102 -4.01 7.58 -2.28
CA LEU A 102 -4.28 8.22 -3.58
C LEU A 102 -5.77 8.51 -3.80
N ASP A 103 -6.63 7.93 -2.98
CA ASP A 103 -8.07 8.26 -3.02
C ASP A 103 -8.30 9.72 -2.62
N PRO A 104 -9.32 10.38 -3.17
CA PRO A 104 -9.67 11.76 -2.81
C PRO A 104 -9.97 11.95 -1.32
N GLU A 105 -10.60 10.95 -0.72
CA GLU A 105 -10.90 10.84 0.71
C GLU A 105 -10.41 9.49 1.21
N PRO A 106 -9.14 9.37 1.60
CA PRO A 106 -8.58 8.10 2.05
C PRO A 106 -9.34 7.57 3.27
N ARG A 107 -9.78 6.34 3.19
CA ARG A 107 -10.47 5.62 4.29
C ARG A 107 -10.00 4.19 4.34
N ALA A 108 -9.85 3.67 5.56
CA ALA A 108 -9.63 2.26 5.76
C ALA A 108 -10.87 1.45 5.35
N ARG A 109 -10.66 0.45 4.51
CA ARG A 109 -11.71 -0.47 4.06
C ARG A 109 -11.29 -1.90 4.36
N GLN A 110 -12.22 -2.68 4.88
CA GLN A 110 -11.96 -4.10 5.06
C GLN A 110 -11.83 -4.77 3.70
N VAL A 111 -10.79 -5.59 3.55
CA VAL A 111 -10.54 -6.39 2.36
C VAL A 111 -10.41 -7.85 2.75
N PHE A 112 -10.86 -8.76 1.88
CA PHE A 112 -10.81 -10.20 2.15
C PHE A 112 -9.47 -10.82 1.77
N HIS A 113 -8.73 -10.15 0.88
CA HIS A 113 -7.44 -10.62 0.37
C HIS A 113 -6.48 -9.44 0.24
N PHE A 114 -5.18 -9.71 0.36
CA PHE A 114 -4.18 -8.74 -0.06
C PHE A 114 -4.28 -8.50 -1.56
N LEU A 115 -4.15 -7.26 -1.97
CA LEU A 115 -4.11 -6.90 -3.38
C LEU A 115 -2.84 -7.47 -4.03
N ARG A 116 -2.93 -7.78 -5.32
CA ARG A 116 -1.80 -8.27 -6.11
C ARG A 116 -0.83 -7.13 -6.42
N PRO A 117 0.46 -7.45 -6.61
CA PRO A 117 1.44 -6.45 -7.06
C PRO A 117 1.02 -5.70 -8.32
N ASP A 118 0.39 -6.39 -9.28
CA ASP A 118 -0.09 -5.78 -10.52
C ASP A 118 -1.13 -4.68 -10.27
N SER A 119 -2.03 -4.88 -9.30
CA SER A 119 -3.05 -3.88 -8.95
C SER A 119 -2.42 -2.58 -8.45
N PHE A 120 -1.33 -2.66 -7.72
CA PHE A 120 -0.60 -1.46 -7.28
C PHE A 120 0.14 -0.79 -8.44
N ALA A 121 0.75 -1.56 -9.32
CA ALA A 121 1.38 -1.03 -10.52
C ALA A 121 0.39 -0.25 -11.38
N ASP A 122 -0.81 -0.79 -11.59
CA ASP A 122 -1.88 -0.15 -12.36
C ASP A 122 -2.37 1.14 -11.68
N GLN A 123 -2.55 1.13 -10.37
CA GLN A 123 -2.96 2.32 -9.62
C GLN A 123 -1.90 3.42 -9.67
N LEU A 124 -0.63 3.08 -9.54
CA LEU A 124 0.49 4.02 -9.65
C LEU A 124 0.62 4.59 -11.06
N ALA A 125 0.46 3.77 -12.10
CA ALA A 125 0.47 4.22 -13.48
C ALA A 125 -0.68 5.19 -13.76
N THR A 126 -1.88 4.89 -13.28
CA THR A 126 -3.05 5.77 -13.38
C THR A 126 -2.80 7.09 -12.66
N ASP A 127 -2.22 7.05 -11.47
CA ASP A 127 -1.88 8.26 -10.71
C ASP A 127 -0.86 9.13 -11.43
N ALA A 128 0.18 8.54 -12.01
CA ALA A 128 1.20 9.25 -12.76
C ALA A 128 0.60 9.97 -13.98
N VAL A 129 -0.25 9.30 -14.75
CA VAL A 129 -0.93 9.89 -15.92
C VAL A 129 -1.82 11.07 -15.51
N LEU A 130 -2.63 10.90 -14.46
CA LEU A 130 -3.48 11.98 -13.95
C LEU A 130 -2.65 13.12 -13.31
N GLY A 131 -1.47 12.78 -12.76
CA GLY A 131 -0.57 13.73 -12.09
C GLY A 131 0.04 14.75 -13.02
N ASP A 132 0.45 14.32 -14.19
CA ASP A 132 1.08 15.17 -15.18
C ASP A 132 0.09 16.07 -15.95
N SER A 133 -1.19 15.67 -15.97
CA SER A 133 -2.21 16.28 -16.84
C SER A 133 -3.24 17.14 -16.11
N ALA A 134 -3.34 17.05 -14.77
CA ALA A 134 -4.46 17.68 -14.06
C ALA A 134 -4.05 18.40 -12.77
N PRO A 135 -4.59 19.61 -12.52
CA PRO A 135 -4.51 20.23 -11.20
C PRO A 135 -5.04 19.29 -10.11
N GLY A 136 -4.47 19.34 -8.90
CA GLY A 136 -4.77 18.41 -7.82
C GLY A 136 -6.27 18.23 -7.51
N ILE A 137 -7.08 19.29 -7.69
CA ILE A 137 -8.53 19.25 -7.50
C ILE A 137 -9.21 18.41 -8.60
N LEU A 138 -8.75 18.51 -9.85
CA LEU A 138 -9.31 17.76 -10.97
C LEU A 138 -8.94 16.28 -10.86
N ARG A 139 -7.72 15.99 -10.45
CA ARG A 139 -7.24 14.63 -10.16
C ARG A 139 -8.14 13.95 -9.11
N ARG A 140 -8.45 14.63 -8.01
CA ARG A 140 -9.36 14.14 -6.98
C ARG A 140 -10.76 13.85 -7.52
N ARG A 141 -11.30 14.75 -8.36
CA ARG A 141 -12.64 14.58 -8.97
C ARG A 141 -12.68 13.41 -9.94
N LEU A 142 -11.65 13.24 -10.79
CA LEU A 142 -11.57 12.14 -11.74
C LEU A 142 -11.51 10.76 -11.04
N ARG A 143 -10.78 10.67 -9.92
CA ARG A 143 -10.72 9.45 -9.10
C ARG A 143 -12.03 9.14 -8.39
N ALA A 144 -12.83 10.15 -8.06
CA ALA A 144 -14.13 10.00 -7.43
C ALA A 144 -15.26 9.66 -8.41
N MET A 145 -14.99 9.73 -9.72
CA MET A 145 -15.98 9.36 -10.73
C MET A 145 -16.21 7.85 -10.75
N PRO A 146 -17.49 7.40 -10.77
CA PRO A 146 -17.82 6.00 -10.99
C PRO A 146 -17.23 5.51 -12.31
N THR A 147 -16.63 4.32 -12.30
CA THR A 147 -16.16 3.70 -13.53
C THR A 147 -17.35 3.33 -14.42
N LEU A 148 -17.16 3.29 -15.73
CA LEU A 148 -18.25 2.96 -16.70
C LEU A 148 -18.95 1.62 -16.40
N THR A 149 -18.29 0.72 -15.68
CA THR A 149 -18.85 -0.55 -15.20
C THR A 149 -19.96 -0.35 -14.15
N ASP A 150 -19.92 0.71 -13.37
CA ASP A 150 -20.92 0.97 -12.32
C ASP A 150 -22.26 1.48 -12.91
N ARG A 151 -22.25 1.98 -14.16
CA ARG A 151 -23.46 2.47 -14.81
C ARG A 151 -24.42 1.37 -15.29
N ARG A 152 -23.98 0.11 -15.35
CA ARG A 152 -24.84 -1.02 -15.76
C ARG A 152 -25.61 -1.66 -14.60
N ALA A 153 -25.37 -1.25 -13.38
CA ALA A 153 -26.02 -1.81 -12.19
C ALA A 153 -27.33 -1.10 -11.82
N HIS A 154 -27.78 -0.10 -12.57
CA HIS A 154 -28.98 0.68 -12.29
C HIS A 154 -29.92 0.80 -13.51
N VAL A 155 -30.12 -0.30 -14.20
CA VAL A 155 -31.22 -0.44 -15.17
C VAL A 155 -32.07 -1.63 -14.81
#